data_13d66f4c33450151578c2c0e9fb2372c
#
_entry.id   13d66f4c33450151578c2c0e9fb2372c
#
_cell.length_a   1.000
_cell.length_b   1.000
_cell.length_c   1.000
_cell.angle_alpha   90.00
_cell.angle_beta   90.00
_cell.angle_gamma   90.00
#
_symmetry.space_group_name_H-M   'P 1'
#
loop_
_entity.id
_entity.type
_entity.pdbx_description
1 polymer ?
#
loop_
_entity_poly.entity_id
_entity_poly.type
_entity_poly.pdbx_seq_one_letter_code
_entity_poly.pdbx_strand_id
1 'polypeptide(L)'
;MNTDFLPIIPVVLPLALAPFCLLIKNSMFCWLLTVVAMLVSCVTSFFTLGQLSTQNELTYPFGGWEAPVGIEYSIDHLNGVLLFFISSIGLLLTLLYSASLRWDLKGSRHYFFYTAFLLTFAGLAGVIATADAFNAFVFIEISSLGTYILVALGKDKGALLASRSEEHTSELQVT
;
A
#
# COMPACT_ATOMS: atom_id res chain seq x y z
N MET A 1 -15.10 -22.70 -2.16
CA MET A 1 -14.82 -21.34 -2.66
C MET A 1 -13.32 -21.19 -2.59
N ASN A 2 -12.63 -21.09 -3.73
CA ASN A 2 -11.18 -20.96 -3.72
C ASN A 2 -10.83 -19.63 -3.06
N THR A 3 -10.33 -19.70 -1.84
CA THR A 3 -9.97 -18.55 -1.01
C THR A 3 -8.49 -18.18 -1.14
N ASP A 4 -7.82 -18.78 -2.12
CA ASP A 4 -6.38 -18.63 -2.37
C ASP A 4 -5.98 -17.20 -2.78
N PHE A 5 -6.97 -16.38 -3.22
CA PHE A 5 -6.73 -14.99 -3.64
C PHE A 5 -6.77 -13.97 -2.51
N LEU A 6 -7.20 -14.34 -1.30
CA LEU A 6 -7.35 -13.41 -0.19
C LEU A 6 -6.06 -12.64 0.14
N PRO A 7 -4.89 -13.29 0.19
CA PRO A 7 -3.65 -12.61 0.54
C PRO A 7 -3.17 -11.56 -0.47
N ILE A 8 -3.63 -11.65 -1.72
CA ILE A 8 -3.19 -10.78 -2.82
C ILE A 8 -3.95 -9.45 -2.83
N ILE A 9 -5.20 -9.48 -2.37
CA ILE A 9 -6.12 -8.34 -2.44
C ILE A 9 -5.56 -7.09 -1.77
N PRO A 10 -4.94 -7.17 -0.57
CA PRO A 10 -4.35 -6.00 0.10
C PRO A 10 -3.24 -5.31 -0.70
N VAL A 11 -2.60 -6.02 -1.64
CA VAL A 11 -1.55 -5.48 -2.49
C VAL A 11 -2.12 -4.94 -3.81
N VAL A 12 -2.84 -5.79 -4.53
CA VAL A 12 -3.27 -5.50 -5.90
C VAL A 12 -4.38 -4.45 -5.94
N LEU A 13 -5.33 -4.50 -5.01
CA LEU A 13 -6.47 -3.58 -5.02
C LEU A 13 -6.06 -2.11 -4.84
N PRO A 14 -5.27 -1.72 -3.82
CA PRO A 14 -4.81 -0.35 -3.67
C PRO A 14 -3.92 0.10 -4.84
N LEU A 15 -3.05 -0.79 -5.33
CA LEU A 15 -2.18 -0.51 -6.47
C LEU A 15 -2.99 -0.21 -7.75
N ALA A 16 -4.02 -1.01 -8.02
CA ALA A 16 -4.90 -0.81 -9.16
C ALA A 16 -5.75 0.46 -9.04
N LEU A 17 -6.21 0.82 -7.83
CA LEU A 17 -7.06 1.98 -7.61
C LEU A 17 -6.31 3.32 -7.58
N ALA A 18 -5.01 3.33 -7.29
CA ALA A 18 -4.22 4.54 -7.24
C ALA A 18 -4.26 5.38 -8.54
N PRO A 19 -4.09 4.81 -9.76
CA PRO A 19 -4.18 5.58 -11.01
C PRO A 19 -5.57 6.19 -11.25
N PHE A 20 -6.66 5.54 -10.78
CA PHE A 20 -8.02 6.07 -10.96
C PHE A 20 -8.23 7.39 -10.22
N CYS A 21 -7.57 7.57 -9.07
CA CYS A 21 -7.60 8.85 -8.35
C CYS A 21 -6.99 9.98 -9.18
N LEU A 22 -5.93 9.71 -9.95
CA LEU A 22 -5.31 10.71 -10.85
C LEU A 22 -6.19 11.05 -12.06
N LEU A 23 -6.93 10.07 -12.58
CA LEU A 23 -7.81 10.25 -13.74
C LEU A 23 -9.06 11.07 -13.39
N ILE A 24 -9.69 10.72 -12.26
CA ILE A 24 -11.00 11.30 -11.89
C ILE A 24 -10.84 12.70 -11.28
N LYS A 25 -9.73 12.97 -10.57
CA LYS A 25 -9.40 14.27 -9.92
C LYS A 25 -10.50 14.82 -9.00
N ASN A 26 -11.41 13.99 -8.53
CA ASN A 26 -12.47 14.35 -7.59
C ASN A 26 -12.08 13.87 -6.18
N SER A 27 -11.89 14.80 -5.26
CA SER A 27 -11.43 14.53 -3.89
C SER A 27 -12.35 13.57 -3.13
N MET A 28 -13.67 13.74 -3.24
CA MET A 28 -14.63 12.92 -2.53
C MET A 28 -14.64 11.47 -3.09
N PHE A 29 -14.54 11.34 -4.40
CA PHE A 29 -14.48 10.03 -5.03
C PHE A 29 -13.18 9.29 -4.70
N CYS A 30 -12.03 10.00 -4.73
CA CYS A 30 -10.74 9.42 -4.34
C CYS A 30 -10.74 8.97 -2.87
N TRP A 31 -11.33 9.78 -1.98
CA TRP A 31 -11.51 9.38 -0.59
C TRP A 31 -12.34 8.10 -0.47
N LEU A 32 -13.49 8.03 -1.15
CA LEU A 32 -14.35 6.85 -1.12
C LEU A 32 -13.63 5.60 -1.64
N LEU A 33 -12.90 5.73 -2.76
CA LEU A 33 -12.08 4.63 -3.31
C LEU A 33 -11.04 4.16 -2.31
N THR A 34 -10.36 5.10 -1.63
CA THR A 34 -9.35 4.77 -0.63
C THR A 34 -9.96 4.08 0.59
N VAL A 35 -11.12 4.57 1.08
CA VAL A 35 -11.83 3.91 2.20
C VAL A 35 -12.24 2.49 1.82
N VAL A 36 -12.80 2.30 0.62
CA VAL A 36 -13.20 0.97 0.13
C VAL A 36 -11.96 0.06 0.00
N ALA A 37 -10.87 0.55 -0.57
CA ALA A 37 -9.62 -0.21 -0.69
C ALA A 37 -9.10 -0.65 0.68
N MET A 38 -9.01 0.27 1.65
CA MET A 38 -8.52 -0.04 2.99
C MET A 38 -9.44 -0.97 3.76
N LEU A 39 -10.76 -0.80 3.63
CA LEU A 39 -11.75 -1.66 4.25
C LEU A 39 -11.67 -3.09 3.69
N VAL A 40 -11.63 -3.24 2.37
CA VAL A 40 -11.49 -4.54 1.73
C VAL A 40 -10.17 -5.19 2.12
N SER A 41 -9.05 -4.44 2.13
CA SER A 41 -7.75 -4.93 2.56
C SER A 41 -7.76 -5.41 4.02
N CYS A 42 -8.41 -4.67 4.92
CA CYS A 42 -8.55 -5.04 6.32
C CYS A 42 -9.37 -6.33 6.50
N VAL A 43 -10.50 -6.42 5.81
CA VAL A 43 -11.39 -7.60 5.86
C VAL A 43 -10.68 -8.83 5.28
N THR A 44 -10.03 -8.71 4.13
CA THR A 44 -9.31 -9.84 3.51
C THR A 44 -8.13 -10.29 4.35
N SER A 45 -7.35 -9.37 4.93
CA SER A 45 -6.25 -9.71 5.85
C SER A 45 -6.76 -10.41 7.12
N PHE A 46 -7.93 -10.01 7.64
CA PHE A 46 -8.55 -10.70 8.77
C PHE A 46 -8.94 -12.16 8.43
N PHE A 47 -9.54 -12.38 7.26
CA PHE A 47 -9.84 -13.73 6.80
C PHE A 47 -8.59 -14.55 6.52
N THR A 48 -7.52 -13.95 6.00
CA THR A 48 -6.21 -14.59 5.80
C THR A 48 -5.65 -15.09 7.14
N LEU A 49 -5.75 -14.30 8.21
CA LEU A 49 -5.37 -14.74 9.57
C LEU A 49 -6.20 -15.95 10.05
N GLY A 50 -7.51 -15.95 9.74
CA GLY A 50 -8.36 -17.09 10.04
C GLY A 50 -7.93 -18.38 9.33
N GLN A 51 -7.50 -18.29 8.08
CA GLN A 51 -6.98 -19.44 7.31
C GLN A 51 -5.63 -19.94 7.84
N LEU A 52 -4.75 -19.02 8.24
CA LEU A 52 -3.46 -19.35 8.84
C LEU A 52 -3.60 -20.15 10.15
N SER A 53 -4.74 -20.06 10.82
CA SER A 53 -5.02 -20.91 12.00
C SER A 53 -5.14 -22.39 11.67
N THR A 54 -5.41 -22.73 10.42
CA THR A 54 -5.54 -24.12 9.94
C THR A 54 -4.37 -24.57 9.06
N GLN A 55 -3.68 -23.62 8.45
CA GLN A 55 -2.52 -23.82 7.57
C GLN A 55 -1.37 -22.95 8.08
N ASN A 56 -0.18 -23.52 8.17
CA ASN A 56 0.98 -22.77 8.70
C ASN A 56 1.46 -21.67 7.75
N GLU A 57 1.20 -21.80 6.46
CA GLU A 57 1.67 -20.91 5.41
C GLU A 57 0.67 -20.91 4.25
N LEU A 58 0.45 -19.77 3.65
CA LEU A 58 -0.35 -19.60 2.44
C LEU A 58 0.57 -19.12 1.31
N THR A 59 0.72 -19.93 0.28
CA THR A 59 1.54 -19.60 -0.89
C THR A 59 0.65 -19.36 -2.10
N TYR A 60 1.02 -18.34 -2.90
CA TYR A 60 0.32 -18.03 -4.14
C TYR A 60 1.32 -17.76 -5.27
N PRO A 61 1.47 -18.71 -6.23
CA PRO A 61 2.31 -18.49 -7.41
C PRO A 61 1.57 -17.65 -8.45
N PHE A 62 2.16 -16.50 -8.82
CA PHE A 62 1.60 -15.63 -9.85
C PHE A 62 1.67 -16.30 -11.22
N GLY A 63 0.52 -16.32 -11.93
CA GLY A 63 0.43 -16.89 -13.27
C GLY A 63 0.62 -18.42 -13.34
N GLY A 64 0.64 -19.10 -12.19
CA GLY A 64 0.84 -20.57 -12.12
C GLY A 64 2.29 -21.01 -12.31
N TRP A 65 3.26 -20.09 -12.25
CA TRP A 65 4.69 -20.39 -12.31
C TRP A 65 5.24 -20.48 -10.88
N GLU A 66 5.73 -21.67 -10.52
CA GLU A 66 6.37 -21.90 -9.21
C GLU A 66 7.76 -21.26 -9.12
N ALA A 67 8.20 -20.93 -7.88
CA ALA A 67 9.54 -20.47 -7.61
C ALA A 67 10.59 -21.53 -8.08
N PRO A 68 11.74 -21.15 -8.63
CA PRO A 68 12.32 -19.79 -8.75
C PRO A 68 11.98 -19.07 -10.06
N VAL A 69 11.14 -19.61 -10.93
CA VAL A 69 10.84 -19.05 -12.26
C VAL A 69 9.76 -17.97 -12.20
N GLY A 70 8.78 -18.12 -11.31
CA GLY A 70 7.68 -17.19 -11.09
C GLY A 70 7.81 -16.38 -9.80
N ILE A 71 7.02 -15.30 -9.72
CA ILE A 71 6.86 -14.51 -8.49
C ILE A 71 5.88 -15.26 -7.59
N GLU A 72 6.26 -15.47 -6.34
CA GLU A 72 5.43 -16.13 -5.35
C GLU A 72 5.18 -15.21 -4.16
N TYR A 73 3.94 -15.17 -3.69
CA TYR A 73 3.60 -14.61 -2.37
C TYR A 73 3.55 -15.75 -1.37
N SER A 74 4.23 -15.55 -0.24
CA SER A 74 4.23 -16.46 0.89
C SER A 74 3.86 -15.68 2.14
N ILE A 75 2.76 -16.08 2.77
CA ILE A 75 2.24 -15.42 3.96
C ILE A 75 2.19 -16.45 5.09
N ASP A 76 3.05 -16.23 6.06
CA ASP A 76 3.06 -16.92 7.34
C ASP A 76 2.23 -16.15 8.40
N HIS A 77 2.21 -16.65 9.63
CA HIS A 77 1.48 -16.01 10.74
C HIS A 77 1.96 -14.59 11.02
N LEU A 78 3.27 -14.33 10.93
CA LEU A 78 3.84 -13.01 11.15
C LEU A 78 3.40 -12.04 10.07
N ASN A 79 3.53 -12.43 8.80
CA ASN A 79 3.14 -11.64 7.67
C ASN A 79 1.63 -11.35 7.67
N GLY A 80 0.81 -12.35 8.01
CA GLY A 80 -0.63 -12.19 8.15
C GLY A 80 -1.03 -11.16 9.22
N VAL A 81 -0.38 -11.22 10.39
CA VAL A 81 -0.59 -10.23 11.48
C VAL A 81 -0.15 -8.83 11.04
N LEU A 82 1.00 -8.71 10.37
CA LEU A 82 1.49 -7.44 9.87
C LEU A 82 0.55 -6.85 8.81
N LEU A 83 0.07 -7.65 7.85
CA LEU A 83 -0.90 -7.20 6.85
C LEU A 83 -2.19 -6.69 7.48
N PHE A 84 -2.74 -7.42 8.45
CA PHE A 84 -3.93 -6.97 9.16
C PHE A 84 -3.69 -5.68 9.95
N PHE A 85 -2.54 -5.56 10.61
CA PHE A 85 -2.16 -4.39 11.39
C PHE A 85 -2.03 -3.14 10.50
N ILE A 86 -1.26 -3.22 9.40
CA ILE A 86 -1.09 -2.07 8.50
C ILE A 86 -2.41 -1.70 7.80
N SER A 87 -3.25 -2.68 7.45
CA SER A 87 -4.57 -2.43 6.84
C SER A 87 -5.51 -1.73 7.81
N SER A 88 -5.49 -2.13 9.08
CA SER A 88 -6.30 -1.50 10.14
C SER A 88 -5.87 -0.05 10.39
N ILE A 89 -4.55 0.19 10.46
CA ILE A 89 -4.01 1.56 10.59
C ILE A 89 -4.33 2.39 9.35
N GLY A 90 -4.16 1.84 8.15
CA GLY A 90 -4.48 2.52 6.90
C GLY A 90 -5.95 2.94 6.82
N LEU A 91 -6.86 2.06 7.24
CA LEU A 91 -8.29 2.36 7.33
C LEU A 91 -8.55 3.49 8.34
N LEU A 92 -8.00 3.38 9.54
CA LEU A 92 -8.16 4.40 10.60
C LEU A 92 -7.64 5.77 10.14
N LEU A 93 -6.44 5.82 9.56
CA LEU A 93 -5.86 7.05 9.02
C LEU A 93 -6.73 7.66 7.92
N THR A 94 -7.26 6.85 7.00
CA THR A 94 -8.13 7.34 5.92
C THR A 94 -9.41 7.96 6.46
N LEU A 95 -10.01 7.37 7.51
CA LEU A 95 -11.21 7.88 8.14
C LEU A 95 -10.94 9.17 8.94
N LEU A 96 -9.87 9.21 9.73
CA LEU A 96 -9.50 10.38 10.53
C LEU A 96 -9.04 11.54 9.64
N TYR A 97 -8.29 11.25 8.59
CA TYR A 97 -7.73 12.27 7.72
C TYR A 97 -8.80 13.00 6.90
N SER A 98 -9.91 12.35 6.56
CA SER A 98 -11.02 13.00 5.88
C SER A 98 -11.59 14.20 6.67
N ALA A 99 -11.55 14.13 7.99
CA ALA A 99 -11.99 15.21 8.86
C ALA A 99 -10.98 16.37 8.92
N SER A 100 -9.68 16.07 8.85
CA SER A 100 -8.59 17.05 8.96
C SER A 100 -8.24 17.75 7.63
N LEU A 101 -8.39 17.03 6.50
CA LEU A 101 -8.02 17.51 5.17
C LEU A 101 -8.77 18.75 4.69
N ARG A 102 -9.99 18.96 5.17
CA ARG A 102 -10.78 20.16 4.83
C ARG A 102 -10.09 21.46 5.22
N TRP A 103 -9.16 21.40 6.18
CA TRP A 103 -8.46 22.56 6.73
C TRP A 103 -7.08 22.78 6.14
N ASP A 104 -6.40 21.73 5.66
CA ASP A 104 -4.95 21.77 5.38
C ASP A 104 -4.53 21.82 3.91
N LEU A 105 -5.21 21.13 3.02
CA LEU A 105 -4.84 21.11 1.61
C LEU A 105 -5.79 21.98 0.77
N LYS A 106 -5.23 22.85 -0.08
CA LYS A 106 -6.03 23.64 -1.04
C LYS A 106 -6.51 22.74 -2.19
N GLY A 107 -7.83 22.60 -2.30
CA GLY A 107 -8.66 22.09 -3.40
C GLY A 107 -8.10 20.98 -4.31
N SER A 108 -7.11 21.26 -5.13
CA SER A 108 -6.65 20.34 -6.19
C SER A 108 -5.60 19.31 -5.76
N ARG A 109 -5.09 19.36 -4.53
CA ARG A 109 -4.01 18.45 -4.07
C ARG A 109 -4.51 17.19 -3.36
N HIS A 110 -5.80 17.11 -3.02
CA HIS A 110 -6.34 15.97 -2.28
C HIS A 110 -6.25 14.65 -3.04
N TYR A 111 -6.49 14.65 -4.36
CA TYR A 111 -6.40 13.43 -5.15
C TYR A 111 -4.97 12.88 -5.24
N PHE A 112 -3.95 13.76 -5.28
CA PHE A 112 -2.55 13.35 -5.21
C PHE A 112 -2.23 12.67 -3.87
N PHE A 113 -2.78 13.20 -2.77
CA PHE A 113 -2.61 12.58 -1.46
C PHE A 113 -3.16 11.16 -1.43
N TYR A 114 -4.40 10.94 -1.89
CA TYR A 114 -5.00 9.62 -1.89
C TYR A 114 -4.27 8.65 -2.82
N THR A 115 -3.82 9.12 -3.98
CA THR A 115 -2.98 8.32 -4.90
C THR A 115 -1.69 7.89 -4.23
N ALA A 116 -0.94 8.83 -3.64
CA ALA A 116 0.32 8.53 -2.98
C ALA A 116 0.12 7.63 -1.76
N PHE A 117 -0.95 7.84 -1.00
CA PHE A 117 -1.31 6.98 0.14
C PHE A 117 -1.59 5.54 -0.29
N LEU A 118 -2.38 5.34 -1.37
CA LEU A 118 -2.67 4.02 -1.92
C LEU A 118 -1.39 3.33 -2.42
N LEU A 119 -0.49 4.06 -3.10
CA LEU A 119 0.79 3.52 -3.55
C LEU A 119 1.70 3.12 -2.39
N THR A 120 1.83 3.99 -1.38
CA THR A 120 2.61 3.69 -0.17
C THR A 120 2.09 2.43 0.51
N PHE A 121 0.77 2.35 0.70
CA PHE A 121 0.15 1.19 1.33
C PHE A 121 0.35 -0.09 0.50
N ALA A 122 0.12 -0.03 -0.83
CA ALA A 122 0.33 -1.18 -1.72
C ALA A 122 1.78 -1.67 -1.69
N GLY A 123 2.74 -0.74 -1.68
CA GLY A 123 4.16 -1.07 -1.55
C GLY A 123 4.48 -1.76 -0.23
N LEU A 124 4.03 -1.22 0.90
CA LEU A 124 4.22 -1.85 2.22
C LEU A 124 3.58 -3.24 2.30
N ALA A 125 2.34 -3.38 1.82
CA ALA A 125 1.65 -4.66 1.77
C ALA A 125 2.37 -5.67 0.87
N GLY A 126 2.90 -5.21 -0.27
CA GLY A 126 3.65 -6.03 -1.21
C GLY A 126 4.97 -6.54 -0.62
N VAL A 127 5.72 -5.72 0.11
CA VAL A 127 6.94 -6.14 0.82
C VAL A 127 6.65 -7.23 1.84
N ILE A 128 5.53 -7.11 2.57
CA ILE A 128 5.14 -8.10 3.59
C ILE A 128 4.71 -9.42 2.93
N ALA A 129 4.06 -9.36 1.77
CA ALA A 129 3.46 -10.53 1.13
C ALA A 129 4.42 -11.31 0.24
N THR A 130 5.45 -10.68 -0.32
CA THR A 130 6.32 -11.31 -1.32
C THR A 130 7.37 -12.23 -0.70
N ALA A 131 7.60 -13.39 -1.34
CA ALA A 131 8.73 -14.28 -1.04
C ALA A 131 9.95 -14.02 -1.93
N ASP A 132 9.84 -13.14 -2.94
CA ASP A 132 10.89 -12.86 -3.89
C ASP A 132 11.60 -11.53 -3.60
N ALA A 133 12.94 -11.57 -3.52
CA ALA A 133 13.77 -10.41 -3.20
C ALA A 133 13.70 -9.31 -4.27
N PHE A 134 13.62 -9.66 -5.55
CA PHE A 134 13.48 -8.67 -6.62
C PHE A 134 12.13 -7.96 -6.52
N ASN A 135 11.07 -8.71 -6.31
CA ASN A 135 9.74 -8.15 -6.14
C ASN A 135 9.61 -7.30 -4.86
N ALA A 136 10.29 -7.71 -3.78
CA ALA A 136 10.39 -6.90 -2.55
C ALA A 136 11.06 -5.55 -2.84
N PHE A 137 12.15 -5.53 -3.60
CA PHE A 137 12.81 -4.29 -4.02
C PHE A 137 11.86 -3.37 -4.79
N VAL A 138 11.11 -3.89 -5.76
CA VAL A 138 10.13 -3.12 -6.53
C VAL A 138 9.06 -2.49 -5.60
N PHE A 139 8.55 -3.24 -4.62
CA PHE A 139 7.56 -2.72 -3.67
C PHE A 139 8.13 -1.68 -2.71
N ILE A 140 9.39 -1.82 -2.31
CA ILE A 140 10.11 -0.79 -1.53
C ILE A 140 10.17 0.51 -2.33
N GLU A 141 10.54 0.46 -3.62
CA GLU A 141 10.58 1.64 -4.47
C GLU A 141 9.21 2.30 -4.64
N ILE A 142 8.15 1.52 -4.88
CA ILE A 142 6.78 2.03 -4.97
C ILE A 142 6.37 2.73 -3.67
N SER A 143 6.64 2.12 -2.53
CA SER A 143 6.33 2.67 -1.21
C SER A 143 7.12 3.97 -0.94
N SER A 144 8.41 3.99 -1.28
CA SER A 144 9.29 5.15 -1.12
C SER A 144 8.80 6.34 -1.96
N LEU A 145 8.52 6.11 -3.25
CA LEU A 145 7.99 7.15 -4.13
C LEU A 145 6.66 7.72 -3.63
N GLY A 146 5.75 6.84 -3.16
CA GLY A 146 4.50 7.25 -2.54
C GLY A 146 4.73 8.12 -1.31
N THR A 147 5.66 7.74 -0.45
CA THR A 147 6.03 8.49 0.76
C THR A 147 6.63 9.85 0.43
N TYR A 148 7.53 9.94 -0.55
CA TYR A 148 8.10 11.22 -0.99
C TYR A 148 7.02 12.19 -1.48
N ILE A 149 6.04 11.70 -2.23
CA ILE A 149 4.90 12.51 -2.67
C ILE A 149 4.09 12.98 -1.45
N LEU A 150 3.81 12.11 -0.47
CA LEU A 150 3.08 12.47 0.74
C LEU A 150 3.79 13.58 1.53
N VAL A 151 5.10 13.46 1.71
CA VAL A 151 5.93 14.47 2.39
C VAL A 151 5.94 15.79 1.62
N ALA A 152 6.11 15.72 0.29
CA ALA A 152 6.14 16.90 -0.58
C ALA A 152 4.80 17.68 -0.64
N LEU A 153 3.68 17.01 -0.32
CA LEU A 153 2.36 17.66 -0.24
C LEU A 153 2.17 18.51 1.02
N GLY A 154 3.04 18.37 2.02
CA GLY A 154 3.04 19.20 3.23
C GLY A 154 3.20 20.68 2.91
N LYS A 155 2.64 21.58 3.77
CA LYS A 155 2.62 23.03 3.55
C LYS A 155 3.94 23.73 3.81
N ASP A 156 4.83 23.15 4.60
CA ASP A 156 6.05 23.79 5.04
C ASP A 156 7.19 23.65 4.03
N LYS A 157 7.96 24.75 3.85
CA LYS A 157 9.21 24.72 3.07
C LYS A 157 10.18 23.65 3.60
N GLY A 158 10.12 23.31 4.89
CA GLY A 158 10.85 22.21 5.50
C GLY A 158 10.47 20.84 4.96
N ALA A 159 9.21 20.59 4.65
CA ALA A 159 8.75 19.33 4.08
C ALA A 159 9.32 19.07 2.66
N LEU A 160 9.41 20.14 1.85
CA LEU A 160 10.04 20.08 0.52
C LEU A 160 11.56 19.85 0.58
N LEU A 161 12.24 20.40 1.58
CA LEU A 161 13.66 20.17 1.80
C LEU A 161 13.93 18.76 2.33
N ALA A 162 13.08 18.26 3.23
CA ALA A 162 13.19 16.90 3.74
C ALA A 162 12.99 15.84 2.64
N SER A 163 11.99 16.01 1.77
CA SER A 163 11.77 15.08 0.65
C SER A 163 12.97 15.03 -0.31
N ARG A 164 13.62 16.16 -0.57
CA ARG A 164 14.84 16.24 -1.40
C ARG A 164 16.05 15.58 -0.75
N SER A 165 16.21 15.73 0.57
CA SER A 165 17.36 15.11 1.28
C SER A 165 17.26 13.59 1.33
N GLU A 166 16.07 13.04 1.43
CA GLU A 166 15.85 11.58 1.40
C GLU A 166 16.10 11.00 0.00
N GLU A 167 15.66 11.68 -1.06
CA GLU A 167 15.92 11.30 -2.45
C GLU A 167 17.44 11.20 -2.73
N HIS A 168 18.23 12.18 -2.30
CA HIS A 168 19.69 12.15 -2.44
C HIS A 168 20.35 11.06 -1.58
N THR A 169 19.79 10.71 -0.43
CA THR A 169 20.35 9.68 0.44
C THR A 169 20.13 8.29 -0.16
N SER A 170 18.99 8.04 -0.81
CA SER A 170 18.71 6.78 -1.49
C SER A 170 19.61 6.59 -2.74
N GLU A 171 19.88 7.64 -3.51
CA GLU A 171 20.81 7.57 -4.65
C GLU A 171 22.27 7.27 -4.23
N LEU A 172 22.71 7.77 -3.08
CA LEU A 172 24.09 7.52 -2.57
C LEU A 172 24.28 6.10 -2.04
N GLN A 173 23.22 5.40 -1.65
CA GLN A 173 23.30 4.01 -1.19
C GLN A 173 23.41 2.99 -2.34
N VAL A 174 23.13 3.38 -3.57
CA VAL A 174 23.16 2.51 -4.76
C VAL A 174 24.52 2.57 -5.49
N THR A 175 25.39 3.51 -5.13
CA THR A 175 26.76 3.65 -5.69
C THR A 175 27.82 3.15 -4.73
#